data_f9536796261190496f4bb8fb1f258873
#
_entry.id   f9536796261190496f4bb8fb1f258873
#
_cell.length_a   1.000
_cell.length_b   1.000
_cell.length_c   1.000
_cell.angle_alpha   90.00
_cell.angle_beta   90.00
_cell.angle_gamma   90.00
#
_symmetry.space_group_name_H-M   'P 1'
#
loop_
_entity.id
_entity.type
_entity.pdbx_description
1 polymer ?
#
loop_
_entity_poly.entity_id
_entity_poly.type
_entity_poly.pdbx_seq_one_letter_code
_entity_poly.pdbx_strand_id
1 'polypeptide(L)'
;LGVPPDEIRKRVDDALKTVDMYEYRNHAPHQLSGGQKQRVAIAGIIAMRPRCIVMDEPTAMLDPKGRKEIMSTIKMLNKEHGITVVLITHYMEEAAKADRVIVIDKGNILLDDVPKRIFSQVELLKSVGLDVPQATELMYELKKSGIDVPDDIIDELSLIHI
;
A
#
# COMPACT_ATOMS: atom_id res chain seq x y z
N LEU A 1 29.35 4.67 3.90
CA LEU A 1 28.98 3.28 3.56
C LEU A 1 29.99 2.59 2.62
N GLY A 2 31.10 3.25 2.23
CA GLY A 2 32.19 2.65 1.44
C GLY A 2 31.86 2.31 -0.03
N VAL A 3 30.73 2.82 -0.55
CA VAL A 3 30.35 2.60 -1.95
C VAL A 3 31.05 3.64 -2.85
N PRO A 4 31.71 3.23 -3.96
CA PRO A 4 32.36 4.16 -4.88
C PRO A 4 31.38 5.17 -5.49
N PRO A 5 31.80 6.42 -5.78
CA PRO A 5 30.92 7.49 -6.31
C PRO A 5 30.18 7.08 -7.61
N ASP A 6 30.84 6.39 -8.52
CA ASP A 6 30.24 5.96 -9.80
C ASP A 6 29.14 4.90 -9.57
N GLU A 7 29.34 3.99 -8.63
CA GLU A 7 28.33 3.02 -8.23
C GLU A 7 27.15 3.70 -7.55
N ILE A 8 27.37 4.72 -6.72
CA ILE A 8 26.28 5.52 -6.11
C ILE A 8 25.44 6.17 -7.20
N ARG A 9 26.08 6.84 -8.17
CA ARG A 9 25.37 7.50 -9.28
C ARG A 9 24.53 6.51 -10.06
N LYS A 10 25.11 5.35 -10.41
CA LYS A 10 24.38 4.29 -11.10
C LYS A 10 23.16 3.82 -10.31
N ARG A 11 23.30 3.55 -9.01
CA ARG A 11 22.19 3.12 -8.15
C ARG A 11 21.07 4.16 -8.05
N VAL A 12 21.43 5.44 -7.98
CA VAL A 12 20.45 6.54 -7.95
C VAL A 12 19.72 6.63 -9.29
N ASP A 13 20.43 6.55 -10.41
CA ASP A 13 19.82 6.59 -11.75
C ASP A 13 18.88 5.39 -11.97
N ASP A 14 19.30 4.20 -11.59
CA ASP A 14 18.50 2.98 -11.68
C ASP A 14 17.25 3.07 -10.80
N ALA A 15 17.40 3.56 -9.56
CA ALA A 15 16.27 3.76 -8.64
C ALA A 15 15.26 4.78 -9.15
N LEU A 16 15.72 5.90 -9.71
CA LEU A 16 14.83 6.92 -10.31
C LEU A 16 14.09 6.39 -11.54
N LYS A 17 14.74 5.54 -12.36
CA LYS A 17 14.07 4.86 -13.48
C LYS A 17 13.00 3.90 -13.00
N THR A 18 13.29 3.13 -11.95
CA THR A 18 12.35 2.16 -11.35
C THR A 18 11.03 2.82 -10.93
N VAL A 19 11.06 4.07 -10.49
CA VAL A 19 9.86 4.80 -10.04
C VAL A 19 9.36 5.85 -11.02
N ASP A 20 9.79 5.82 -12.28
CA ASP A 20 9.45 6.78 -13.34
C ASP A 20 9.75 8.24 -13.00
N MET A 21 10.87 8.48 -12.31
CA MET A 21 11.29 9.83 -11.89
C MET A 21 12.62 10.28 -12.51
N TYR A 22 13.20 9.50 -13.42
CA TYR A 22 14.51 9.81 -13.99
C TYR A 22 14.54 11.15 -14.76
N GLU A 23 13.49 11.48 -15.49
CA GLU A 23 13.38 12.74 -16.24
C GLU A 23 13.33 13.97 -15.30
N TYR A 24 12.92 13.78 -14.06
CA TYR A 24 12.81 14.82 -13.03
C TYR A 24 14.08 14.96 -12.16
N ARG A 25 15.16 14.22 -12.44
CA ARG A 25 16.38 14.17 -11.60
C ARG A 25 17.05 15.52 -11.35
N ASN A 26 16.83 16.51 -12.24
CA ASN A 26 17.38 17.86 -12.14
C ASN A 26 16.35 18.88 -11.64
N HIS A 27 15.12 18.46 -11.31
CA HIS A 27 14.09 19.36 -10.81
C HIS A 27 14.27 19.63 -9.31
N ALA A 28 13.99 20.87 -8.91
CA ALA A 28 13.97 21.19 -7.48
C ALA A 28 12.71 20.58 -6.81
N PRO A 29 12.76 20.21 -5.54
CA PRO A 29 11.62 19.56 -4.85
C PRO A 29 10.29 20.35 -4.92
N HIS A 30 10.34 21.68 -4.95
CA HIS A 30 9.14 22.51 -5.05
C HIS A 30 8.46 22.47 -6.42
N GLN A 31 9.13 21.97 -7.45
CA GLN A 31 8.60 21.79 -8.82
C GLN A 31 7.87 20.44 -8.98
N LEU A 32 7.90 19.57 -7.97
CA LEU A 32 7.33 18.25 -8.00
C LEU A 32 5.96 18.22 -7.30
N SER A 33 5.02 17.44 -7.86
CA SER A 33 3.75 17.12 -7.20
C SER A 33 3.97 16.27 -5.93
N GLY A 34 2.94 16.15 -5.09
CA GLY A 34 3.01 15.30 -3.89
C GLY A 34 3.39 13.85 -4.20
N GLY A 35 2.74 13.23 -5.19
CA GLY A 35 3.06 11.86 -5.62
C GLY A 35 4.47 11.72 -6.22
N GLN A 36 4.94 12.73 -6.96
CA GLN A 36 6.32 12.76 -7.47
C GLN A 36 7.34 12.84 -6.34
N LYS A 37 7.12 13.70 -5.34
CA LYS A 37 7.99 13.78 -4.14
C LYS A 37 8.05 12.45 -3.42
N GLN A 38 6.92 11.77 -3.26
CA GLN A 38 6.86 10.48 -2.62
C GLN A 38 7.63 9.41 -3.41
N ARG A 39 7.50 9.37 -4.73
CA ARG A 39 8.29 8.45 -5.58
C ARG A 39 9.79 8.74 -5.50
N VAL A 40 10.21 10.00 -5.46
CA VAL A 40 11.62 10.36 -5.26
C VAL A 40 12.13 9.88 -3.89
N ALA A 41 11.33 10.02 -2.83
CA ALA A 41 11.67 9.49 -1.51
C ALA A 41 11.84 7.97 -1.53
N ILE A 42 10.94 7.25 -2.20
CA ILE A 42 11.03 5.80 -2.42
C ILE A 42 12.29 5.44 -3.20
N ALA A 43 12.63 6.19 -4.28
CA ALA A 43 13.86 5.98 -5.05
C ALA A 43 15.12 6.10 -4.17
N GLY A 44 15.15 7.08 -3.26
CA GLY A 44 16.25 7.24 -2.30
C GLY A 44 16.45 6.00 -1.41
N ILE A 45 15.38 5.34 -1.00
CA ILE A 45 15.43 4.11 -0.23
C ILE A 45 15.87 2.93 -1.12
N ILE A 46 15.32 2.79 -2.33
CA ILE A 46 15.65 1.71 -3.27
C ILE A 46 17.15 1.75 -3.66
N ALA A 47 17.73 2.94 -3.83
CA ALA A 47 19.15 3.11 -4.15
C ALA A 47 20.08 2.45 -3.11
N MET A 48 19.62 2.26 -1.88
CA MET A 48 20.34 1.52 -0.84
C MET A 48 20.24 -0.02 -1.01
N ARG A 49 19.43 -0.51 -1.96
CA ARG A 49 19.18 -1.94 -2.21
C ARG A 49 18.70 -2.70 -0.96
N PRO A 50 17.63 -2.24 -0.30
CA PRO A 50 17.11 -2.90 0.88
C PRO A 50 16.40 -4.21 0.51
N ARG A 51 16.35 -5.15 1.46
CA ARG A 51 15.52 -6.35 1.36
C ARG A 51 14.10 -6.14 1.86
N CYS A 52 13.91 -5.11 2.69
CA CYS A 52 12.63 -4.75 3.29
C CYS A 52 12.52 -3.23 3.38
N ILE A 53 11.33 -2.70 3.11
CA ILE A 53 10.98 -1.28 3.24
C ILE A 53 9.76 -1.18 4.16
N VAL A 54 9.83 -0.28 5.14
CA VAL A 54 8.67 0.09 5.97
C VAL A 54 8.20 1.47 5.52
N MET A 55 6.92 1.58 5.19
CA MET A 55 6.28 2.81 4.75
C MET A 55 5.13 3.14 5.69
N ASP A 56 5.22 4.31 6.33
CA ASP A 56 4.20 4.80 7.25
C ASP A 56 3.33 5.84 6.53
N GLU A 57 2.07 5.49 6.30
CA GLU A 57 1.06 6.29 5.61
C GLU A 57 1.53 6.98 4.31
N PRO A 58 2.18 6.27 3.37
CA PRO A 58 2.84 6.90 2.22
C PRO A 58 1.87 7.59 1.26
N THR A 59 0.57 7.40 1.41
CA THR A 59 -0.48 7.92 0.53
C THR A 59 -1.39 8.96 1.19
N ALA A 60 -1.22 9.25 2.50
CA ALA A 60 -2.14 10.07 3.28
C ALA A 60 -2.36 11.49 2.71
N MET A 61 -1.33 12.09 2.11
CA MET A 61 -1.37 13.46 1.59
C MET A 61 -1.55 13.53 0.07
N LEU A 62 -1.99 12.44 -0.56
CA LEU A 62 -2.11 12.33 -2.01
C LEU A 62 -3.56 12.34 -2.47
N ASP A 63 -3.78 12.91 -3.66
CA ASP A 63 -5.03 12.78 -4.38
C ASP A 63 -5.26 11.32 -4.85
N PRO A 64 -6.48 10.95 -5.26
CA PRO A 64 -6.77 9.56 -5.65
C PRO A 64 -5.86 9.02 -6.76
N LYS A 65 -5.41 9.87 -7.69
CA LYS A 65 -4.48 9.48 -8.76
C LYS A 65 -3.09 9.18 -8.20
N GLY A 66 -2.53 10.10 -7.41
CA GLY A 66 -1.23 9.91 -6.76
C GLY A 66 -1.21 8.69 -5.84
N ARG A 67 -2.32 8.42 -5.14
CA ARG A 67 -2.47 7.22 -4.31
C ARG A 67 -2.37 5.94 -5.15
N LYS A 68 -3.08 5.87 -6.28
CA LYS A 68 -2.99 4.72 -7.21
C LYS A 68 -1.58 4.53 -7.75
N GLU A 69 -0.88 5.61 -8.10
CA GLU A 69 0.50 5.57 -8.60
C GLU A 69 1.48 5.02 -7.55
N ILE A 70 1.38 5.46 -6.29
CA ILE A 70 2.21 4.94 -5.21
C ILE A 70 1.91 3.47 -4.92
N MET A 71 0.64 3.08 -4.85
CA MET A 71 0.27 1.66 -4.64
C MET A 71 0.75 0.76 -5.79
N SER A 72 0.72 1.24 -7.03
CA SER A 72 1.31 0.53 -8.18
C SER A 72 2.83 0.38 -8.02
N THR A 73 3.53 1.44 -7.60
CA THR A 73 4.97 1.41 -7.33
C THR A 73 5.29 0.39 -6.23
N ILE A 74 4.55 0.39 -5.12
CA ILE A 74 4.72 -0.58 -4.01
C ILE A 74 4.55 -2.02 -4.52
N LYS A 75 3.51 -2.28 -5.30
CA LYS A 75 3.26 -3.60 -5.88
C LYS A 75 4.39 -4.05 -6.80
N MET A 76 4.89 -3.18 -7.64
CA MET A 76 6.02 -3.44 -8.54
C MET A 76 7.29 -3.76 -7.74
N LEU A 77 7.62 -2.98 -6.70
CA LEU A 77 8.77 -3.24 -5.83
C LEU A 77 8.71 -4.62 -5.17
N ASN A 78 7.53 -5.04 -4.75
CA ASN A 78 7.36 -6.36 -4.16
C ASN A 78 7.42 -7.48 -5.22
N LYS A 79 6.63 -7.40 -6.30
CA LYS A 79 6.47 -8.51 -7.25
C LYS A 79 7.63 -8.64 -8.24
N GLU A 80 8.22 -7.52 -8.68
CA GLU A 80 9.26 -7.54 -9.72
C GLU A 80 10.68 -7.42 -9.13
N HIS A 81 10.82 -6.69 -8.03
CA HIS A 81 12.12 -6.50 -7.39
C HIS A 81 12.33 -7.37 -6.13
N GLY A 82 11.33 -8.15 -5.71
CA GLY A 82 11.43 -9.07 -4.58
C GLY A 82 11.65 -8.37 -3.22
N ILE A 83 11.30 -7.09 -3.12
CA ILE A 83 11.44 -6.32 -1.89
C ILE A 83 10.22 -6.59 -0.99
N THR A 84 10.47 -6.99 0.26
CA THR A 84 9.39 -7.05 1.25
C THR A 84 8.95 -5.64 1.60
N VAL A 85 7.65 -5.36 1.49
CA VAL A 85 7.10 -4.05 1.87
C VAL A 85 6.17 -4.22 3.06
N VAL A 86 6.46 -3.49 4.14
CA VAL A 86 5.56 -3.30 5.28
C VAL A 86 4.90 -1.95 5.12
N LEU A 87 3.58 -1.97 4.88
CA LEU A 87 2.77 -0.76 4.70
C LEU A 87 1.93 -0.53 5.95
N ILE A 88 2.11 0.63 6.59
CA ILE A 88 1.23 1.10 7.66
C ILE A 88 0.23 2.04 7.01
N THR A 89 -1.06 1.75 7.13
CA THR A 89 -2.14 2.53 6.52
C THR A 89 -3.42 2.42 7.32
N HIS A 90 -4.25 3.45 7.24
CA HIS A 90 -5.63 3.44 7.72
C HIS A 90 -6.64 3.36 6.55
N TYR A 91 -6.16 3.18 5.32
CA TYR A 91 -7.00 2.97 4.13
C TYR A 91 -7.22 1.47 3.89
N MET A 92 -8.44 1.02 4.11
CA MET A 92 -8.78 -0.41 4.03
C MET A 92 -8.61 -0.98 2.62
N GLU A 93 -8.85 -0.16 1.58
CA GLU A 93 -8.62 -0.54 0.17
C GLU A 93 -7.13 -0.77 -0.16
N GLU A 94 -6.22 -0.18 0.61
CA GLU A 94 -4.78 -0.44 0.47
C GLU A 94 -4.41 -1.74 1.18
N ALA A 95 -4.90 -1.93 2.41
CA ALA A 95 -4.70 -3.14 3.19
C ALA A 95 -5.29 -4.37 2.49
N ALA A 96 -6.42 -4.23 1.79
CA ALA A 96 -7.06 -5.29 1.01
C ALA A 96 -6.17 -5.83 -0.14
N LYS A 97 -5.18 -5.05 -0.59
CA LYS A 97 -4.25 -5.43 -1.67
C LYS A 97 -2.96 -6.09 -1.17
N ALA A 98 -2.78 -6.22 0.14
CA ALA A 98 -1.61 -6.85 0.74
C ALA A 98 -1.70 -8.39 0.66
N ASP A 99 -0.56 -9.06 0.77
CA ASP A 99 -0.53 -10.53 0.88
C ASP A 99 -0.90 -11.00 2.32
N ARG A 100 -0.71 -10.13 3.33
CA ARG A 100 -0.99 -10.38 4.75
C ARG A 100 -1.35 -9.06 5.44
N VAL A 101 -2.29 -9.10 6.36
CA VAL A 101 -2.71 -7.94 7.16
C VAL A 101 -2.54 -8.27 8.64
N ILE A 102 -1.96 -7.34 9.37
CA ILE A 102 -1.84 -7.38 10.82
C ILE A 102 -2.63 -6.21 11.39
N VAL A 103 -3.61 -6.49 12.22
CA VAL A 103 -4.39 -5.48 12.94
C VAL A 103 -3.82 -5.32 14.33
N ILE A 104 -3.50 -4.07 14.69
CA ILE A 104 -2.93 -3.73 15.99
C ILE A 104 -3.93 -2.83 16.73
N ASP A 105 -4.29 -3.20 17.96
CA ASP A 105 -5.05 -2.36 18.88
C ASP A 105 -4.31 -2.26 20.22
N LYS A 106 -4.14 -1.03 20.71
CA LYS A 106 -3.50 -0.71 22.01
C LYS A 106 -2.15 -1.43 22.24
N GLY A 107 -1.35 -1.55 21.16
CA GLY A 107 -0.03 -2.17 21.21
C GLY A 107 -0.02 -3.70 21.16
N ASN A 108 -1.18 -4.33 20.97
CA ASN A 108 -1.30 -5.78 20.84
C ASN A 108 -1.74 -6.16 19.42
N ILE A 109 -1.26 -7.31 18.93
CA ILE A 109 -1.76 -7.88 17.68
C ILE A 109 -3.14 -8.46 17.97
N LEU A 110 -4.16 -7.88 17.34
CA LEU A 110 -5.54 -8.34 17.44
C LEU A 110 -5.85 -9.43 16.42
N LEU A 111 -5.44 -9.21 15.18
CA LEU A 111 -5.62 -10.14 14.06
C LEU A 111 -4.35 -10.20 13.20
N ASP A 112 -4.11 -11.36 12.58
CA ASP A 112 -2.97 -11.60 11.70
C ASP A 112 -3.33 -12.71 10.71
N ASP A 113 -3.74 -12.35 9.49
CA ASP A 113 -4.15 -13.31 8.45
C ASP A 113 -4.13 -12.65 7.06
N VAL A 114 -4.61 -13.37 6.05
CA VAL A 114 -4.86 -12.83 4.71
C VAL A 114 -6.02 -11.82 4.73
N PRO A 115 -6.04 -10.82 3.82
CA PRO A 115 -7.04 -9.75 3.83
C PRO A 115 -8.49 -10.24 3.90
N LYS A 116 -8.86 -11.26 3.12
CA LYS A 116 -10.21 -11.81 3.11
C LYS A 116 -10.69 -12.26 4.49
N ARG A 117 -9.85 -12.93 5.26
CA ARG A 117 -10.19 -13.38 6.61
C ARG A 117 -10.22 -12.26 7.64
N ILE A 118 -9.37 -11.26 7.46
CA ILE A 118 -9.38 -10.07 8.32
C ILE A 118 -10.67 -9.30 8.11
N PHE A 119 -11.01 -8.95 6.87
CA PHE A 119 -12.16 -8.11 6.56
C PHE A 119 -13.51 -8.82 6.69
N SER A 120 -13.57 -10.15 6.71
CA SER A 120 -14.81 -10.87 7.08
C SER A 120 -15.22 -10.67 8.55
N GLN A 121 -14.30 -10.17 9.42
CA GLN A 121 -14.57 -9.91 10.83
C GLN A 121 -15.05 -8.48 11.08
N VAL A 122 -16.08 -8.05 10.34
CA VAL A 122 -16.58 -6.68 10.30
C VAL A 122 -16.89 -6.12 11.68
N GLU A 123 -17.64 -6.88 12.52
CA GLU A 123 -18.03 -6.43 13.87
C GLU A 123 -16.83 -6.20 14.79
N LEU A 124 -15.82 -7.09 14.72
CA LEU A 124 -14.61 -6.98 15.52
C LEU A 124 -13.80 -5.74 15.09
N LEU A 125 -13.60 -5.52 13.79
CA LEU A 125 -12.88 -4.36 13.27
C LEU A 125 -13.58 -3.06 13.68
N LYS A 126 -14.90 -2.97 13.51
CA LYS A 126 -15.68 -1.81 13.94
C LYS A 126 -15.63 -1.57 15.46
N SER A 127 -15.55 -2.62 16.25
CA SER A 127 -15.48 -2.49 17.72
C SER A 127 -14.18 -1.83 18.19
N VAL A 128 -13.11 -1.88 17.39
CA VAL A 128 -11.81 -1.23 17.66
C VAL A 128 -11.62 0.06 16.86
N GLY A 129 -12.68 0.56 16.21
CA GLY A 129 -12.68 1.83 15.48
C GLY A 129 -12.04 1.76 14.09
N LEU A 130 -11.92 0.57 13.51
CA LEU A 130 -11.47 0.37 12.13
C LEU A 130 -12.66 0.17 11.21
N ASP A 131 -12.52 0.65 9.98
CA ASP A 131 -13.44 0.37 8.90
C ASP A 131 -13.10 -0.92 8.15
N VAL A 132 -13.92 -1.26 7.18
CA VAL A 132 -13.71 -2.34 6.22
C VAL A 132 -13.80 -1.78 4.79
N PRO A 133 -13.28 -2.47 3.75
CA PRO A 133 -13.49 -2.06 2.37
C PRO A 133 -14.96 -1.86 2.04
N GLN A 134 -15.28 -0.88 1.18
CA GLN A 134 -16.68 -0.55 0.84
C GLN A 134 -17.46 -1.75 0.29
N ALA A 135 -16.80 -2.59 -0.52
CA ALA A 135 -17.39 -3.83 -1.02
C ALA A 135 -17.79 -4.79 0.12
N THR A 136 -16.92 -4.95 1.10
CA THR A 136 -17.19 -5.79 2.29
C THR A 136 -18.34 -5.21 3.13
N GLU A 137 -18.35 -3.90 3.33
CA GLU A 137 -19.42 -3.20 4.05
C GLU A 137 -20.78 -3.44 3.40
N LEU A 138 -20.86 -3.31 2.08
CA LEU A 138 -22.07 -3.57 1.32
C LEU A 138 -22.57 -5.01 1.53
N MET A 139 -21.67 -6.01 1.39
CA MET A 139 -22.02 -7.42 1.58
C MET A 139 -22.52 -7.68 3.00
N TYR A 140 -21.86 -7.10 4.00
CA TYR A 140 -22.27 -7.21 5.39
C TYR A 140 -23.69 -6.68 5.63
N GLU A 141 -24.04 -5.49 5.11
CA GLU A 141 -25.37 -4.89 5.26
C GLU A 141 -26.46 -5.67 4.49
N LEU A 142 -26.15 -6.19 3.30
CA LEU A 142 -27.06 -7.05 2.54
C LEU A 142 -27.36 -8.34 3.32
N LYS A 143 -26.36 -9.01 3.87
CA LYS A 143 -26.51 -10.21 4.69
C LYS A 143 -27.35 -9.95 5.93
N LYS A 144 -27.10 -8.82 6.62
CA LYS A 144 -27.88 -8.41 7.78
C LYS A 144 -29.36 -8.13 7.44
N SER A 145 -29.61 -7.76 6.19
CA SER A 145 -30.98 -7.59 5.64
C SER A 145 -31.64 -8.88 5.20
N GLY A 146 -30.99 -10.03 5.39
CA GLY A 146 -31.52 -11.36 5.05
C GLY A 146 -31.25 -11.80 3.61
N ILE A 147 -30.38 -11.10 2.88
CA ILE A 147 -29.96 -11.47 1.52
C ILE A 147 -28.75 -12.39 1.63
N ASP A 148 -28.80 -13.57 0.97
CA ASP A 148 -27.68 -14.51 0.95
C ASP A 148 -26.61 -14.02 -0.02
N VAL A 149 -25.46 -13.60 0.51
CA VAL A 149 -24.33 -13.06 -0.23
C VAL A 149 -22.99 -13.59 0.34
N PRO A 150 -21.91 -13.68 -0.47
CA PRO A 150 -20.59 -14.11 0.01
C PRO A 150 -20.02 -13.18 1.08
N ASP A 151 -19.27 -13.74 2.02
CA ASP A 151 -18.62 -12.99 3.12
C ASP A 151 -17.21 -12.52 2.79
N ASP A 152 -16.62 -12.96 1.68
CA ASP A 152 -15.19 -12.81 1.38
C ASP A 152 -14.90 -11.79 0.28
N ILE A 153 -15.86 -10.92 -0.02
CA ILE A 153 -15.73 -9.84 -0.99
C ILE A 153 -14.99 -8.68 -0.34
N ILE A 154 -13.84 -8.32 -0.90
CA ILE A 154 -12.98 -7.25 -0.38
C ILE A 154 -12.64 -6.17 -1.42
N ASP A 155 -13.05 -6.34 -2.67
CA ASP A 155 -12.81 -5.39 -3.75
C ASP A 155 -14.00 -5.33 -4.72
N GLU A 156 -14.06 -4.24 -5.50
CA GLU A 156 -15.14 -3.98 -6.45
C GLU A 156 -15.19 -5.00 -7.60
N LEU A 157 -14.06 -5.56 -8.02
CA LEU A 157 -14.02 -6.55 -9.11
C LEU A 157 -14.67 -7.86 -8.67
N SER A 158 -14.48 -8.25 -7.42
CA SER A 158 -15.14 -9.44 -6.85
C SER A 158 -16.66 -9.27 -6.78
N LEU A 159 -17.18 -8.03 -6.65
CA LEU A 159 -18.62 -7.74 -6.69
C LEU A 159 -19.26 -8.01 -8.06
N ILE A 160 -18.53 -7.83 -9.16
CA ILE A 160 -19.06 -7.96 -10.52
C ILE A 160 -19.29 -9.43 -10.91
N HIS A 161 -18.72 -10.36 -10.16
CA HIS A 161 -18.75 -11.80 -10.44
C HIS A 161 -19.68 -12.60 -9.49
N ILE A 162 -20.59 -11.91 -8.79
CA ILE A 162 -21.60 -12.55 -7.93
C ILE A 162 -22.78 -13.09 -8.75
#